data_88f7f000cfec60dfaa1bf852b5ef5a73
#
_entry.id   88f7f000cfec60dfaa1bf852b5ef5a73
#
_cell.length_a   1.000
_cell.length_b   1.000
_cell.length_c   1.000
_cell.angle_alpha   90.00
_cell.angle_beta   90.00
_cell.angle_gamma   90.00
#
_symmetry.space_group_name_H-M   'P 1'
#
loop_
_entity.id
_entity.type
_entity.pdbx_description
1 polymer ?
#
loop_
_entity_poly.entity_id
_entity_poly.type
_entity_poly.pdbx_seq_one_letter_code
_entity_poly.pdbx_strand_id
1 'polypeptide(L)'
;EPVCMASLISVKAADNTLNKDILLFSNPNTVKGRHHITIKASLDGGITWLPEHQVMLDEGDGWGYSCLTMIDKETVGILYESSVAHMTFQAIRLRDIIQ
;
A
#
# COMPACT_ATOMS: atom_id res chain seq x y z
N GLU A 1 -10.53 11.56 -1.45
CA GLU A 1 -10.51 10.23 -0.85
C GLU A 1 -11.36 10.20 0.42
N PRO A 2 -11.90 9.05 0.81
CA PRO A 2 -12.70 8.97 2.03
C PRO A 2 -11.88 9.22 3.28
N VAL A 3 -12.52 9.68 4.32
CA VAL A 3 -11.89 9.90 5.62
C VAL A 3 -11.83 8.56 6.34
N CYS A 4 -10.69 7.93 6.34
CA CYS A 4 -10.44 6.66 7.03
C CYS A 4 -8.96 6.53 7.35
N MET A 5 -8.62 5.56 8.20
CA MET A 5 -7.21 5.34 8.54
C MET A 5 -6.45 4.80 7.33
N ALA A 6 -5.33 5.42 7.06
CA ALA A 6 -4.38 4.99 6.05
C ALA A 6 -3.06 4.63 6.72
N SER A 7 -2.15 4.02 5.99
CA SER A 7 -0.83 3.68 6.50
C SER A 7 0.24 4.25 5.56
N LEU A 8 1.26 4.87 6.17
CA LEU A 8 2.40 5.42 5.43
C LEU A 8 3.66 4.93 6.13
N ILE A 9 4.53 4.26 5.37
CA ILE A 9 5.85 3.85 5.90
C ILE A 9 6.95 4.33 4.98
N SER A 10 8.11 4.60 5.57
CA SER A 10 9.33 4.98 4.86
C SER A 10 10.30 3.82 4.90
N VAL A 11 10.77 3.39 3.73
CA VAL A 11 11.71 2.26 3.60
C VAL A 11 12.99 2.79 3.00
N LYS A 12 14.07 2.69 3.76
CA LYS A 12 15.37 3.18 3.32
C LYS A 12 15.99 2.28 2.25
N ALA A 13 16.84 2.87 1.41
CA ALA A 13 17.52 2.13 0.33
C ALA A 13 18.24 0.89 0.84
N ALA A 14 18.88 0.95 2.02
CA ALA A 14 19.58 -0.18 2.59
C ALA A 14 18.65 -1.29 3.08
N ASP A 15 17.37 -1.01 3.23
CA ASP A 15 16.38 -1.95 3.79
C ASP A 15 15.49 -2.58 2.72
N ASN A 16 15.81 -2.38 1.45
CA ASN A 16 15.04 -3.00 0.37
C ASN A 16 15.94 -3.39 -0.80
N THR A 17 15.46 -4.32 -1.63
CA THR A 17 16.22 -4.88 -2.74
C THR A 17 16.35 -3.93 -3.93
N LEU A 18 15.57 -2.87 -3.97
CA LEU A 18 15.64 -1.89 -5.06
C LEU A 18 16.70 -0.83 -4.84
N ASN A 19 17.29 -0.77 -3.64
CA ASN A 19 18.33 0.18 -3.27
C ASN A 19 17.90 1.65 -3.47
N LYS A 20 16.64 1.95 -3.20
CA LYS A 20 16.07 3.29 -3.31
C LYS A 20 15.26 3.59 -2.06
N ASP A 21 15.26 4.85 -1.64
CA ASP A 21 14.35 5.29 -0.59
C ASP A 21 12.94 5.30 -1.15
N ILE A 22 12.01 4.63 -0.44
CA ILE A 22 10.64 4.44 -0.91
C ILE A 22 9.67 4.86 0.18
N LEU A 23 8.62 5.58 -0.20
CA LEU A 23 7.45 5.75 0.64
C LEU A 23 6.36 4.83 0.13
N LEU A 24 5.75 4.07 1.04
CA LEU A 24 4.62 3.20 0.73
C LEU A 24 3.39 3.73 1.47
N PHE A 25 2.29 3.85 0.77
CA PHE A 25 1.04 4.38 1.28
C PHE A 25 -0.10 3.44 0.91
N SER A 26 -0.95 3.13 1.87
CA SER A 26 -2.12 2.30 1.62
C SER A 26 -3.38 3.00 2.09
N ASN A 27 -4.41 2.97 1.25
CA ASN A 27 -5.71 3.54 1.57
C ASN A 27 -6.75 3.07 0.55
N PRO A 28 -8.05 3.35 0.77
CA PRO A 28 -9.05 3.21 -0.28
C PRO A 28 -8.80 4.28 -1.36
N ASN A 29 -8.56 3.84 -2.59
CA ASN A 29 -8.23 4.76 -3.70
C ASN A 29 -9.49 5.18 -4.43
N THR A 30 -10.38 5.90 -3.72
CA THR A 30 -11.66 6.34 -4.25
C THR A 30 -12.08 7.65 -3.58
N VAL A 31 -12.95 8.42 -4.23
CA VAL A 31 -13.49 9.66 -3.67
C VAL A 31 -14.75 9.43 -2.85
N LYS A 32 -15.40 8.28 -2.98
CA LYS A 32 -16.62 7.93 -2.24
C LYS A 32 -16.51 6.51 -1.72
N GLY A 33 -16.95 6.32 -0.47
CA GLY A 33 -16.94 5.01 0.15
C GLY A 33 -15.53 4.56 0.53
N ARG A 34 -15.41 3.31 0.94
CA ARG A 34 -14.15 2.72 1.41
C ARG A 34 -13.85 1.45 0.62
N HIS A 35 -13.58 1.62 -0.68
CA HIS A 35 -13.28 0.49 -1.54
C HIS A 35 -12.03 0.80 -2.37
N HIS A 36 -11.58 -0.20 -3.14
CA HIS A 36 -10.34 -0.12 -3.93
C HIS A 36 -9.11 0.04 -3.04
N ILE A 37 -8.98 -0.81 -2.01
CA ILE A 37 -7.79 -0.81 -1.15
C ILE A 37 -6.55 -0.97 -2.03
N THR A 38 -5.64 0.00 -1.96
CA THR A 38 -4.50 0.10 -2.87
C THR A 38 -3.23 0.42 -2.10
N ILE A 39 -2.12 -0.19 -2.51
CA ILE A 39 -0.78 0.20 -2.07
C ILE A 39 -0.15 1.04 -3.17
N LYS A 40 0.34 2.22 -2.82
CA LYS A 40 1.04 3.12 -3.72
C LYS A 40 2.47 3.32 -3.25
N ALA A 41 3.38 3.54 -4.18
CA ALA A 41 4.77 3.81 -3.87
C ALA A 41 5.23 5.13 -4.48
N SER A 42 6.04 5.87 -3.73
CA SER A 42 6.71 7.06 -4.23
C SER A 42 8.22 6.89 -4.10
N LEU A 43 8.94 7.23 -5.15
CA LEU A 43 10.40 7.13 -5.20
C LEU A 43 11.08 8.51 -5.03
N ASP A 44 10.31 9.56 -4.80
CA ASP A 44 10.82 10.94 -4.74
C ASP A 44 10.34 11.70 -3.49
N GLY A 45 10.18 10.97 -2.39
CA GLY A 45 9.81 11.58 -1.12
C GLY A 45 8.35 12.01 -1.02
N GLY A 46 7.47 11.42 -1.83
CA GLY A 46 6.04 11.72 -1.79
C GLY A 46 5.60 12.79 -2.78
N ILE A 47 6.51 13.27 -3.63
CA ILE A 47 6.18 14.31 -4.62
C ILE A 47 5.32 13.73 -5.73
N THR A 48 5.66 12.55 -6.24
CA THR A 48 4.87 11.87 -7.27
C THR A 48 4.51 10.45 -6.84
N TRP A 49 3.32 10.02 -7.25
CA TRP A 49 2.76 8.70 -6.99
C TRP A 49 2.26 8.14 -8.31
N LEU A 50 3.18 7.56 -9.08
CA LEU A 50 2.90 7.14 -10.46
C LEU A 50 1.92 5.95 -10.51
N PRO A 51 1.01 5.91 -11.50
CA PRO A 51 0.06 4.78 -11.63
C PRO A 51 0.73 3.42 -11.78
N GLU A 52 1.90 3.34 -12.40
CA GLU A 52 2.64 2.10 -12.55
C GLU A 52 3.33 1.65 -11.26
N HIS A 53 3.31 2.48 -10.21
CA HIS A 53 3.87 2.17 -8.91
C HIS A 53 2.77 1.96 -7.88
N GLN A 54 1.76 1.19 -8.24
CA GLN A 54 0.67 0.87 -7.31
C GLN A 54 0.08 -0.51 -7.62
N VAL A 55 -0.56 -1.08 -6.63
CA VAL A 55 -1.28 -2.34 -6.77
C VAL A 55 -2.60 -2.26 -6.00
N MET A 56 -3.70 -2.64 -6.64
CA MET A 56 -5.02 -2.71 -6.01
C MET A 56 -5.23 -4.11 -5.47
N LEU A 57 -5.61 -4.22 -4.19
CA LEU A 57 -5.75 -5.49 -3.50
C LEU A 57 -7.19 -5.98 -3.40
N ASP A 58 -8.15 -5.05 -3.31
CA ASP A 58 -9.55 -5.38 -3.10
C ASP A 58 -10.41 -4.31 -3.75
N GLU A 59 -11.28 -4.71 -4.67
CA GLU A 59 -12.18 -3.79 -5.38
C GLU A 59 -13.47 -3.53 -4.61
N GLY A 60 -13.80 -4.37 -3.64
CA GLY A 60 -15.05 -4.26 -2.91
C GLY A 60 -15.03 -3.21 -1.82
N ASP A 61 -16.20 -2.96 -1.26
CA ASP A 61 -16.35 -2.06 -0.13
C ASP A 61 -15.79 -2.71 1.14
N GLY A 62 -15.14 -1.91 1.97
CA GLY A 62 -14.63 -2.34 3.26
C GLY A 62 -14.57 -1.15 4.20
N TRP A 63 -14.01 -1.36 5.38
CA TRP A 63 -13.88 -0.27 6.36
C TRP A 63 -12.72 0.67 6.05
N GLY A 64 -11.77 0.22 5.24
CA GLY A 64 -10.69 1.07 4.77
C GLY A 64 -9.45 1.13 5.66
N TYR A 65 -9.47 0.46 6.80
CA TYR A 65 -8.30 0.42 7.68
C TYR A 65 -7.22 -0.47 7.09
N SER A 66 -5.98 -0.01 7.18
CA SER A 66 -4.84 -0.77 6.68
C SER A 66 -3.60 -0.45 7.48
N CYS A 67 -2.67 -1.40 7.52
CA CYS A 67 -1.39 -1.24 8.18
C CYS A 67 -0.31 -1.93 7.36
N LEU A 68 0.74 -1.18 7.00
CA LEU A 68 1.86 -1.66 6.20
C LEU A 68 3.06 -1.98 7.08
N THR A 69 3.83 -2.98 6.66
CA THR A 69 5.12 -3.29 7.26
C THR A 69 6.02 -3.96 6.22
N MET A 70 7.34 -3.94 6.45
CA MET A 70 8.25 -4.74 5.63
C MET A 70 8.44 -6.09 6.31
N ILE A 71 8.17 -7.16 5.59
CA ILE A 71 8.43 -8.53 6.07
C ILE A 71 9.90 -8.86 5.92
N ASP A 72 10.46 -8.51 4.74
CA ASP A 72 11.88 -8.63 4.45
C ASP A 72 12.24 -7.57 3.41
N LYS A 73 13.45 -7.60 2.86
CA LYS A 73 13.95 -6.55 1.97
C LYS A 73 13.22 -6.48 0.63
N GLU A 74 12.46 -7.49 0.27
CA GLU A 74 11.74 -7.52 -1.02
C GLU A 74 10.23 -7.66 -0.89
N THR A 75 9.70 -7.83 0.34
CA THR A 75 8.30 -8.17 0.54
C THR A 75 7.63 -7.20 1.52
N VAL A 76 6.51 -6.65 1.08
CA VAL A 76 5.66 -5.77 1.89
C VAL A 76 4.50 -6.58 2.45
N GLY A 77 4.25 -6.46 3.74
CA GLY A 77 3.07 -7.04 4.36
C GLY A 77 2.01 -5.95 4.57
N ILE A 78 0.77 -6.30 4.33
CA ILE A 78 -0.35 -5.42 4.61
C ILE A 78 -1.46 -6.19 5.30
N LEU A 79 -1.93 -5.62 6.42
CA LEU A 79 -3.10 -6.09 7.14
C LEU A 79 -4.21 -5.07 6.90
N TYR A 80 -5.35 -5.50 6.38
CA TYR A 80 -6.43 -4.58 6.04
C TYR A 80 -7.79 -5.23 6.23
N GLU A 81 -8.82 -4.40 6.35
CA GLU A 81 -10.20 -4.86 6.39
C GLU A 81 -10.69 -5.02 4.95
N SER A 82 -10.95 -6.26 4.56
CA SER A 82 -11.36 -6.59 3.22
C SER A 82 -12.85 -6.30 2.98
N SER A 83 -13.28 -6.44 1.73
CA SER A 83 -14.67 -6.23 1.32
C SER A 83 -15.65 -7.20 1.98
N VAL A 84 -15.17 -8.31 2.53
CA VAL A 84 -16.03 -9.29 3.23
C VAL A 84 -16.02 -9.07 4.74
N ALA A 85 -15.58 -7.91 5.20
CA ALA A 85 -15.54 -7.51 6.60
C ALA A 85 -14.64 -8.38 7.47
N HIS A 86 -13.59 -8.95 6.89
CA HIS A 86 -12.57 -9.73 7.59
C HIS A 86 -11.23 -9.01 7.55
N MET A 87 -10.45 -9.18 8.60
CA MET A 87 -9.06 -8.76 8.56
C MET A 87 -8.29 -9.72 7.66
N THR A 88 -7.65 -9.17 6.65
CA THR A 88 -6.90 -9.94 5.65
C THR A 88 -5.45 -9.51 5.67
N PHE A 89 -4.53 -10.47 5.65
CA PHE A 89 -3.11 -10.19 5.54
C PHE A 89 -2.60 -10.68 4.18
N GLN A 90 -1.86 -9.82 3.48
CA GLN A 90 -1.21 -10.19 2.23
C GLN A 90 0.26 -9.84 2.27
N ALA A 91 1.08 -10.64 1.60
CA ALA A 91 2.49 -10.38 1.38
C ALA A 91 2.69 -10.12 -0.11
N ILE A 92 3.23 -8.95 -0.46
CA ILE A 92 3.35 -8.50 -1.84
C ILE A 92 4.80 -8.11 -2.10
N ARG A 93 5.37 -8.58 -3.20
CA ARG A 93 6.75 -8.23 -3.53
C ARG A 93 6.83 -6.78 -4.01
N LEU A 94 7.89 -6.08 -3.60
CA LEU A 94 8.12 -4.69 -4.03
C LEU A 94 8.09 -4.56 -5.55
N ARG A 95 8.66 -5.52 -6.28
CA ARG A 95 8.68 -5.47 -7.74
C ARG A 95 7.30 -5.57 -8.39
N ASP A 96 6.30 -6.03 -7.63
CA ASP A 96 4.91 -6.08 -8.12
C ASP A 96 4.17 -4.76 -7.86
N ILE A 97 4.73 -3.91 -7.01
CA ILE A 97 4.21 -2.56 -6.75
C ILE A 97 4.94 -1.55 -7.63
N ILE A 98 6.24 -1.64 -7.67
CA ILE A 98 7.10 -0.72 -8.43
C ILE A 98 7.56 -1.44 -9.70
N GLN A 99 6.87 -1.16 -10.77
CA GLN A 99 7.10 -1.82 -12.06
C GLN A 99 7.92 -0.97 -13.01
#